data_a12764e5af3ffd4bd0efa6d0732d90a2
#
_entry.id   a12764e5af3ffd4bd0efa6d0732d90a2
#
_cell.length_a   1.000
_cell.length_b   1.000
_cell.length_c   1.000
_cell.angle_alpha   90.00
_cell.angle_beta   90.00
_cell.angle_gamma   90.00
#
_symmetry.space_group_name_H-M   'P 1'
#
loop_
_entity.id
_entity.type
_entity.pdbx_description
1 polymer ?
#
loop_
_entity_poly.entity_id
_entity_poly.type
_entity_poly.pdbx_seq_one_letter_code
_entity_poly.pdbx_strand_id
1 'polypeptide(L)'
;MKVMKEELKPRKCLLCDKDTTSFCNSHTIPRLSLKNISETGKLTQAGYLIGSDLSDNDKGVSNSGTIQIICRKCDSFYFQEYENEMNLMSYPSDKMLSQLALKNFLLELVRRREEKYFFEKSMSDNTIKKALYIRIPEISNKTLENTSQKIKDFHNSFDYDIEDFQNEILLHKTAIEDNLKGAYQIIFHEVLPYKTPIAFQGSLTLIRDMYGYPVNDTNNHSKNNRIQKLHLAILPLKEKTTVLAFYHKRDRKYKSLKS
;
A
#
# COMPACT_ATOMS: atom_id res chain seq x y z
N MET A 1 -6.89 14.24 -11.44
CA MET A 1 -6.98 12.79 -11.17
C MET A 1 -7.18 11.92 -12.41
N LYS A 2 -8.14 12.20 -13.30
CA LYS A 2 -8.37 11.38 -14.51
C LYS A 2 -7.16 11.34 -15.45
N VAL A 3 -6.54 12.49 -15.74
CA VAL A 3 -5.33 12.62 -16.57
C VAL A 3 -4.15 11.85 -15.96
N MET A 4 -3.90 11.99 -14.65
CA MET A 4 -2.85 11.27 -13.94
C MET A 4 -2.99 9.75 -14.09
N LYS A 5 -4.21 9.22 -13.90
CA LYS A 5 -4.47 7.78 -14.04
C LYS A 5 -4.22 7.27 -15.46
N GLU A 6 -4.47 8.08 -16.48
CA GLU A 6 -4.19 7.74 -17.87
C GLU A 6 -2.68 7.76 -18.17
N GLU A 7 -1.95 8.79 -17.69
CA GLU A 7 -0.50 8.90 -17.87
C GLU A 7 0.28 7.82 -17.12
N LEU A 8 -0.18 7.42 -15.92
CA LEU A 8 0.46 6.38 -15.11
C LEU A 8 0.02 4.96 -15.46
N LYS A 9 -0.92 4.78 -16.40
CA LYS A 9 -1.41 3.46 -16.78
C LYS A 9 -0.28 2.64 -17.43
N PRO A 10 0.03 1.45 -16.88
CA PRO A 10 1.07 0.62 -17.46
C PRO A 10 0.64 0.05 -18.82
N ARG A 11 1.60 -0.27 -19.67
CA ARG A 11 1.36 -0.99 -20.94
C ARG A 11 1.34 -2.50 -20.72
N LYS A 12 2.04 -2.98 -19.71
CA LYS A 12 2.21 -4.39 -19.39
C LYS A 12 1.64 -4.71 -18.01
N CYS A 13 1.17 -5.95 -17.87
CA CYS A 13 0.77 -6.47 -16.58
C CYS A 13 1.98 -6.55 -15.63
N LEU A 14 1.89 -5.97 -14.45
CA LEU A 14 3.00 -5.89 -13.50
C LEU A 14 3.47 -7.27 -13.00
N LEU A 15 2.60 -8.29 -12.99
CA LEU A 15 2.94 -9.62 -12.46
C LEU A 15 3.45 -10.59 -13.52
N CYS A 16 2.98 -10.53 -14.78
CA CYS A 16 3.42 -11.46 -15.82
C CYS A 16 4.20 -10.79 -16.98
N ASP A 17 4.41 -9.47 -16.92
CA ASP A 17 5.12 -8.65 -17.91
C ASP A 17 4.58 -8.76 -19.35
N LYS A 18 3.38 -9.29 -19.53
CA LYS A 18 2.74 -9.39 -20.84
C LYS A 18 2.01 -8.10 -21.19
N ASP A 19 2.12 -7.69 -22.45
CA ASP A 19 1.32 -6.60 -22.98
C ASP A 19 -0.17 -6.88 -22.78
N THR A 20 -0.90 -5.90 -22.30
CA THR A 20 -2.35 -6.00 -22.13
C THR A 20 -3.01 -4.67 -22.40
N THR A 21 -4.13 -4.73 -23.11
CA THR A 21 -5.00 -3.57 -23.36
C THR A 21 -6.10 -3.44 -22.30
N SER A 22 -6.33 -4.51 -21.52
CA SER A 22 -7.37 -4.54 -20.49
C SER A 22 -6.80 -5.00 -19.16
N PHE A 23 -6.74 -4.07 -18.20
CA PHE A 23 -6.46 -4.36 -16.80
C PHE A 23 -7.77 -4.63 -16.07
N CYS A 24 -7.74 -5.55 -15.11
CA CYS A 24 -8.90 -5.77 -14.25
C CYS A 24 -8.99 -4.70 -13.15
N ASN A 25 -10.20 -4.49 -12.64
CA ASN A 25 -10.42 -3.76 -11.39
C ASN A 25 -10.07 -4.70 -10.23
N SER A 26 -8.77 -4.81 -9.94
CA SER A 26 -8.27 -5.65 -8.86
C SER A 26 -8.54 -4.96 -7.52
N HIS A 27 -9.41 -5.55 -6.69
CA HIS A 27 -9.74 -5.00 -5.38
C HIS A 27 -8.57 -5.14 -4.41
N THR A 28 -8.23 -4.06 -3.70
CA THR A 28 -7.20 -4.08 -2.66
C THR A 28 -7.67 -4.70 -1.35
N ILE A 29 -8.98 -4.73 -1.13
CA ILE A 29 -9.67 -5.47 -0.07
C ILE A 29 -10.56 -6.50 -0.76
N PRO A 30 -10.67 -7.75 -0.26
CA PRO A 30 -11.55 -8.76 -0.87
C PRO A 30 -12.95 -8.21 -1.15
N ARG A 31 -13.43 -8.43 -2.37
CA ARG A 31 -14.77 -7.93 -2.77
C ARG A 31 -15.88 -8.47 -1.88
N LEU A 32 -15.72 -9.68 -1.36
CA LEU A 32 -16.68 -10.26 -0.41
C LEU A 32 -16.80 -9.42 0.87
N SER A 33 -15.65 -8.93 1.43
CA SER A 33 -15.66 -8.07 2.61
C SER A 33 -16.30 -6.71 2.34
N LEU A 34 -16.03 -6.12 1.17
CA LEU A 34 -16.66 -4.87 0.75
C LEU A 34 -18.18 -5.00 0.59
N LYS A 35 -18.65 -6.13 0.04
CA LYS A 35 -20.08 -6.41 -0.06
C LYS A 35 -20.76 -6.55 1.31
N ASN A 36 -20.06 -7.14 2.27
CA ASN A 36 -20.60 -7.38 3.60
C ASN A 36 -20.79 -6.10 4.43
N ILE A 37 -20.03 -5.03 4.16
CA ILE A 37 -20.20 -3.73 4.84
C ILE A 37 -21.08 -2.76 4.06
N SER A 38 -21.44 -3.09 2.81
CA SER A 38 -22.25 -2.21 1.96
C SER A 38 -23.73 -2.53 2.14
N GLU A 39 -24.50 -1.63 2.72
CA GLU A 39 -25.96 -1.77 2.86
C GLU A 39 -26.71 -1.40 1.56
N THR A 40 -26.22 -0.41 0.83
CA THR A 40 -26.90 0.17 -0.37
C THR A 40 -26.15 -0.13 -1.68
N GLY A 41 -25.13 -0.97 -1.65
CA GLY A 41 -24.23 -1.19 -2.78
C GLY A 41 -23.18 -0.08 -2.96
N LYS A 42 -23.20 0.94 -2.10
CA LYS A 42 -22.24 2.06 -2.07
C LYS A 42 -21.32 1.96 -0.86
N LEU A 43 -20.12 2.50 -0.99
CA LEU A 43 -19.10 2.52 0.05
C LEU A 43 -18.49 3.91 0.17
N THR A 44 -18.25 4.33 1.41
CA THR A 44 -17.40 5.48 1.70
C THR A 44 -15.96 5.01 1.81
N GLN A 45 -15.09 5.54 0.97
CA GLN A 45 -13.66 5.26 1.00
C GLN A 45 -12.92 6.47 1.60
N ALA A 46 -12.12 6.24 2.64
CA ALA A 46 -11.24 7.29 3.17
C ALA A 46 -10.26 7.74 2.08
N GLY A 47 -10.19 9.03 1.83
CA GLY A 47 -9.27 9.64 0.88
C GLY A 47 -7.82 9.47 1.33
N TYR A 48 -6.93 9.32 0.37
CA TYR A 48 -5.51 9.09 0.60
C TYR A 48 -4.64 10.31 0.27
N LEU A 49 -4.98 11.08 -0.75
CA LEU A 49 -4.19 12.24 -1.17
C LEU A 49 -4.50 13.47 -0.32
N ILE A 50 -3.44 14.14 0.12
CA ILE A 50 -3.52 15.43 0.82
C ILE A 50 -4.24 16.44 -0.10
N GLY A 51 -5.35 17.02 0.37
CA GLY A 51 -6.15 17.97 -0.41
C GLY A 51 -7.25 17.35 -1.30
N SER A 52 -7.40 16.02 -1.34
CA SER A 52 -8.63 15.38 -1.81
C SER A 52 -9.67 15.38 -0.69
N ASP A 53 -10.97 15.47 -1.04
CA ASP A 53 -12.02 15.18 -0.07
C ASP A 53 -11.71 13.84 0.62
N LEU A 54 -11.64 13.86 1.95
CA LEU A 54 -11.26 12.70 2.77
C LEU A 54 -12.20 11.50 2.60
N SER A 55 -13.32 11.70 1.90
CA SER A 55 -14.28 10.66 1.58
C SER A 55 -14.66 10.72 0.11
N ASP A 56 -14.41 9.63 -0.62
CA ASP A 56 -15.00 9.41 -1.95
C ASP A 56 -16.34 8.71 -1.74
N ASN A 57 -17.34 9.50 -1.44
CA ASN A 57 -18.72 9.04 -1.24
C ASN A 57 -19.29 8.65 -2.60
N ASP A 58 -19.97 7.51 -2.68
CA ASP A 58 -20.77 7.05 -3.82
C ASP A 58 -20.11 6.13 -4.85
N LYS A 59 -18.94 5.55 -4.60
CA LYS A 59 -18.49 4.45 -5.44
C LYS A 59 -19.21 3.15 -5.10
N GLY A 60 -19.79 2.53 -6.11
CA GLY A 60 -20.28 1.15 -5.98
C GLY A 60 -19.16 0.19 -5.62
N VAL A 61 -19.48 -0.90 -4.89
CA VAL A 61 -18.51 -1.94 -4.46
C VAL A 61 -17.57 -2.38 -5.58
N SER A 62 -18.04 -2.45 -6.82
CA SER A 62 -17.23 -2.91 -7.96
C SER A 62 -16.09 -1.98 -8.35
N ASN A 63 -16.11 -0.72 -7.94
CA ASN A 63 -15.12 0.30 -8.28
C ASN A 63 -14.40 0.87 -7.05
N SER A 64 -14.81 0.47 -5.85
CA SER A 64 -14.19 0.93 -4.60
C SER A 64 -12.90 0.18 -4.34
N GLY A 65 -11.83 0.92 -3.98
CA GLY A 65 -10.55 0.32 -3.59
C GLY A 65 -9.92 -0.56 -4.66
N THR A 66 -10.03 -0.19 -5.95
CA THR A 66 -9.46 -0.96 -7.06
C THR A 66 -8.20 -0.35 -7.63
N ILE A 67 -7.29 -1.21 -8.08
CA ILE A 67 -6.09 -0.86 -8.85
C ILE A 67 -6.15 -1.52 -10.24
N GLN A 68 -5.59 -0.86 -11.25
CA GLN A 68 -5.63 -1.30 -12.66
C GLN A 68 -4.21 -1.45 -13.22
N ILE A 69 -3.42 -2.34 -12.63
CA ILE A 69 -2.00 -2.58 -13.00
C ILE A 69 -1.69 -4.04 -13.31
N ILE A 70 -2.67 -4.93 -13.13
CA ILE A 70 -2.54 -6.36 -13.38
C ILE A 70 -3.67 -6.85 -14.29
N CYS A 71 -3.40 -7.89 -15.07
CA CYS A 71 -4.42 -8.52 -15.91
C CYS A 71 -5.31 -9.46 -15.11
N ARG A 72 -6.52 -9.75 -15.61
CA ARG A 72 -7.49 -10.64 -14.94
C ARG A 72 -6.92 -12.02 -14.64
N LYS A 73 -6.11 -12.58 -15.54
CA LYS A 73 -5.49 -13.90 -15.32
C LYS A 73 -4.58 -13.91 -14.11
N CYS A 74 -3.75 -12.88 -13.94
CA CYS A 74 -2.89 -12.74 -12.77
C CYS A 74 -3.69 -12.48 -11.50
N ASP A 75 -4.70 -11.62 -11.55
CA ASP A 75 -5.58 -11.35 -10.40
C ASP A 75 -6.21 -12.66 -9.90
N SER A 76 -6.82 -13.44 -10.78
CA SER A 76 -7.42 -14.73 -10.40
C SER A 76 -6.39 -15.73 -9.88
N PHE A 77 -5.20 -15.81 -10.49
CA PHE A 77 -4.17 -16.80 -10.11
C PHE A 77 -3.55 -16.50 -8.74
N TYR A 78 -3.18 -15.24 -8.50
CA TYR A 78 -2.42 -14.87 -7.30
C TYR A 78 -3.27 -14.63 -6.06
N PHE A 79 -4.61 -14.44 -6.17
CA PHE A 79 -5.40 -13.96 -5.03
C PHE A 79 -6.59 -14.85 -4.63
N GLN A 80 -6.63 -16.11 -5.11
CA GLN A 80 -7.76 -17.02 -4.88
C GLN A 80 -7.95 -17.41 -3.41
N GLU A 81 -6.87 -17.64 -2.65
CA GLU A 81 -7.02 -18.19 -1.30
C GLU A 81 -7.64 -17.17 -0.34
N TYR A 82 -7.13 -15.95 -0.33
CA TYR A 82 -7.63 -14.94 0.59
C TYR A 82 -8.95 -14.29 0.15
N GLU A 83 -9.41 -14.55 -1.05
CA GLU A 83 -10.74 -14.16 -1.52
C GLU A 83 -11.82 -15.19 -1.20
N ASN A 84 -11.49 -16.27 -0.48
CA ASN A 84 -12.39 -17.32 -0.04
C ASN A 84 -12.75 -17.14 1.43
N GLU A 85 -14.05 -17.08 1.75
CA GLU A 85 -14.54 -16.87 3.11
C GLU A 85 -14.09 -17.95 4.10
N MET A 86 -14.11 -19.23 3.68
CA MET A 86 -13.67 -20.34 4.53
C MET A 86 -12.20 -20.23 4.91
N ASN A 87 -11.35 -19.83 3.95
CA ASN A 87 -9.93 -19.61 4.22
C ASN A 87 -9.69 -18.44 5.17
N LEU A 88 -10.49 -17.36 5.04
CA LEU A 88 -10.40 -16.20 5.92
C LEU A 88 -10.81 -16.51 7.37
N MET A 89 -11.68 -17.48 7.58
CA MET A 89 -12.06 -17.95 8.93
C MET A 89 -11.07 -18.93 9.54
N SER A 90 -10.21 -19.52 8.73
CA SER A 90 -9.21 -20.49 9.17
C SER A 90 -7.91 -19.80 9.57
N TYR A 91 -7.01 -20.54 10.26
CA TYR A 91 -5.67 -20.04 10.52
C TYR A 91 -4.94 -19.78 9.19
N PRO A 92 -4.35 -18.58 9.00
CA PRO A 92 -3.80 -18.18 7.70
C PRO A 92 -2.64 -19.05 7.25
N SER A 93 -2.68 -19.52 6.01
CA SER A 93 -1.53 -20.19 5.38
C SER A 93 -0.47 -19.18 4.97
N ASP A 94 0.80 -19.61 4.85
CA ASP A 94 1.87 -18.75 4.31
C ASP A 94 1.54 -18.21 2.93
N LYS A 95 0.87 -19.00 2.10
CA LYS A 95 0.42 -18.57 0.77
C LYS A 95 -0.60 -17.44 0.85
N MET A 96 -1.58 -17.54 1.74
CA MET A 96 -2.55 -16.47 1.99
C MET A 96 -1.86 -15.20 2.50
N LEU A 97 -0.88 -15.32 3.41
CA LEU A 97 -0.11 -14.18 3.90
C LEU A 97 0.71 -13.53 2.78
N SER A 98 1.31 -14.35 1.89
CA SER A 98 2.00 -13.85 0.69
C SER A 98 1.06 -13.10 -0.25
N GLN A 99 -0.16 -13.59 -0.46
CA GLN A 99 -1.17 -12.94 -1.28
C GLN A 99 -1.60 -11.58 -0.71
N LEU A 100 -1.83 -11.51 0.59
CA LEU A 100 -2.16 -10.26 1.29
C LEU A 100 -1.01 -9.25 1.19
N ALA A 101 0.23 -9.68 1.45
CA ALA A 101 1.41 -8.82 1.35
C ALA A 101 1.64 -8.35 -0.09
N LEU A 102 1.54 -9.24 -1.08
CA LEU A 102 1.63 -8.89 -2.50
C LEU A 102 0.61 -7.81 -2.89
N LYS A 103 -0.65 -7.97 -2.48
CA LYS A 103 -1.70 -6.99 -2.77
C LYS A 103 -1.41 -5.63 -2.13
N ASN A 104 -0.90 -5.64 -0.89
CA ASN A 104 -0.53 -4.41 -0.18
C ASN A 104 0.59 -3.67 -0.92
N PHE A 105 1.65 -4.36 -1.36
CA PHE A 105 2.74 -3.73 -2.11
C PHE A 105 2.34 -3.27 -3.51
N LEU A 106 1.41 -3.95 -4.17
CA LEU A 106 0.83 -3.46 -5.43
C LEU A 106 0.11 -2.11 -5.21
N LEU A 107 -0.64 -1.97 -4.11
CA LEU A 107 -1.30 -0.72 -3.74
C LEU A 107 -0.27 0.38 -3.38
N GLU A 108 0.73 0.06 -2.57
CA GLU A 108 1.81 0.99 -2.19
C GLU A 108 2.55 1.52 -3.43
N LEU A 109 2.86 0.64 -4.38
CA LEU A 109 3.52 1.01 -5.62
C LEU A 109 2.67 2.00 -6.46
N VAL A 110 1.36 1.74 -6.59
CA VAL A 110 0.45 2.66 -7.29
C VAL A 110 0.45 4.02 -6.60
N ARG A 111 0.27 4.04 -5.29
CA ARG A 111 0.23 5.27 -4.50
C ARG A 111 1.53 6.07 -4.61
N ARG A 112 2.67 5.39 -4.52
CA ARG A 112 3.97 6.06 -4.59
C ARG A 112 4.24 6.65 -5.97
N ARG A 113 3.79 6.00 -7.04
CA ARG A 113 3.83 6.55 -8.40
C ARG A 113 2.91 7.77 -8.57
N GLU A 114 1.72 7.73 -7.98
CA GLU A 114 0.78 8.86 -7.98
C GLU A 114 1.35 10.06 -7.21
N GLU A 115 1.96 9.82 -6.04
CA GLU A 115 2.64 10.85 -5.24
C GLU A 115 3.81 11.48 -6.00
N LYS A 116 4.67 10.66 -6.61
CA LYS A 116 5.78 11.14 -7.44
C LYS A 116 5.27 12.03 -8.58
N TYR A 117 4.27 11.56 -9.32
CA TYR A 117 3.67 12.31 -10.42
C TYR A 117 3.13 13.66 -9.95
N PHE A 118 2.38 13.67 -8.84
CA PHE A 118 1.83 14.89 -8.27
C PHE A 118 2.94 15.86 -7.84
N PHE A 119 3.98 15.35 -7.20
CA PHE A 119 5.13 16.15 -6.77
C PHE A 119 5.83 16.78 -7.99
N GLU A 120 6.13 16.01 -9.03
CA GLU A 120 6.77 16.50 -10.25
C GLU A 120 5.96 17.58 -10.99
N LYS A 121 4.63 17.45 -11.02
CA LYS A 121 3.74 18.44 -11.64
C LYS A 121 3.56 19.71 -10.78
N SER A 122 3.63 19.59 -9.46
CA SER A 122 3.32 20.68 -8.53
C SER A 122 4.57 21.45 -8.05
N MET A 123 5.73 20.82 -8.07
CA MET A 123 6.94 21.30 -7.39
C MET A 123 8.10 21.51 -8.35
N SER A 124 7.92 22.43 -9.34
CA SER A 124 9.09 22.88 -10.12
C SER A 124 10.06 23.68 -9.23
N ASP A 125 11.37 23.62 -9.50
CA ASP A 125 12.41 24.38 -8.78
C ASP A 125 12.06 25.88 -8.68
N ASN A 126 11.47 26.46 -9.74
CA ASN A 126 11.05 27.86 -9.74
C ASN A 126 9.86 28.12 -8.81
N THR A 127 8.92 27.17 -8.70
CA THR A 127 7.77 27.30 -7.80
C THR A 127 8.21 27.28 -6.35
N ILE A 128 9.14 26.39 -6.01
CA ILE A 128 9.71 26.27 -4.66
C ILE A 128 10.47 27.53 -4.26
N LYS A 129 11.38 28.01 -5.13
CA LYS A 129 12.14 29.23 -4.88
C LYS A 129 11.23 30.44 -4.69
N LYS A 130 10.22 30.62 -5.56
CA LYS A 130 9.25 31.71 -5.43
C LYS A 130 8.46 31.61 -4.10
N ALA A 131 8.00 30.42 -3.72
CA ALA A 131 7.25 30.23 -2.48
C ALA A 131 8.10 30.52 -1.24
N LEU A 132 9.40 30.16 -1.24
CA LEU A 132 10.33 30.48 -0.17
C LEU A 132 10.60 31.97 -0.06
N TYR A 133 10.84 32.67 -1.17
CA TYR A 133 11.05 34.13 -1.18
C TYR A 133 9.81 34.91 -0.72
N ILE A 134 8.61 34.45 -1.06
CA ILE A 134 7.35 35.09 -0.59
C ILE A 134 7.20 34.94 0.92
N ARG A 135 7.52 33.77 1.48
CA ARG A 135 7.32 33.49 2.92
C ARG A 135 8.46 34.00 3.79
N ILE A 136 9.68 34.04 3.26
CA ILE A 136 10.90 34.41 3.96
C ILE A 136 11.72 35.32 3.05
N PRO A 137 11.38 36.62 2.93
CA PRO A 137 12.08 37.54 2.00
C PRO A 137 13.58 37.67 2.22
N GLU A 138 14.03 37.47 3.47
CA GLU A 138 15.44 37.56 3.90
C GLU A 138 16.15 36.21 3.93
N ILE A 139 15.64 35.19 3.23
CA ILE A 139 16.28 33.86 3.22
C ILE A 139 17.70 33.94 2.64
N SER A 140 18.66 33.42 3.39
CA SER A 140 20.05 33.38 2.92
C SER A 140 20.22 32.37 1.76
N ASN A 141 21.14 32.63 0.84
CA ASN A 141 21.45 31.73 -0.26
C ASN A 141 21.82 30.33 0.23
N LYS A 142 22.58 30.23 1.32
CA LYS A 142 22.93 28.94 1.95
C LYS A 142 21.71 28.15 2.43
N THR A 143 20.73 28.84 3.04
CA THR A 143 19.47 28.19 3.48
C THR A 143 18.65 27.74 2.28
N LEU A 144 18.63 28.55 1.22
CA LEU A 144 17.93 28.23 -0.04
C LEU A 144 18.52 26.97 -0.70
N GLU A 145 19.86 26.91 -0.80
CA GLU A 145 20.58 25.77 -1.36
C GLU A 145 20.34 24.49 -0.55
N ASN A 146 20.46 24.57 0.79
CA ASN A 146 20.19 23.45 1.69
C ASN A 146 18.75 22.95 1.57
N THR A 147 17.78 23.87 1.45
CA THR A 147 16.38 23.51 1.28
C THR A 147 16.13 22.86 -0.08
N SER A 148 16.71 23.42 -1.14
CA SER A 148 16.64 22.84 -2.49
C SER A 148 17.26 21.44 -2.53
N GLN A 149 18.38 21.19 -1.82
CA GLN A 149 18.99 19.86 -1.75
C GLN A 149 18.07 18.87 -1.02
N LYS A 150 17.51 19.24 0.13
CA LYS A 150 16.54 18.37 0.86
C LYS A 150 15.32 18.00 0.01
N ILE A 151 14.83 18.93 -0.80
CA ILE A 151 13.71 18.68 -1.71
C ILE A 151 14.12 17.70 -2.82
N LYS A 152 15.34 17.82 -3.36
CA LYS A 152 15.88 16.86 -4.32
C LYS A 152 16.04 15.47 -3.71
N ASP A 153 16.57 15.38 -2.49
CA ASP A 153 16.75 14.12 -1.78
C ASP A 153 15.38 13.46 -1.52
N PHE A 154 14.40 14.25 -1.12
CA PHE A 154 13.00 13.77 -0.97
C PHE A 154 12.43 13.32 -2.32
N HIS A 155 12.66 14.05 -3.41
CA HIS A 155 12.24 13.62 -4.75
C HIS A 155 12.88 12.30 -5.16
N ASN A 156 14.18 12.15 -4.94
CA ASN A 156 14.90 10.91 -5.25
C ASN A 156 14.37 9.71 -4.43
N SER A 157 13.87 9.96 -3.21
CA SER A 157 13.30 8.90 -2.37
C SER A 157 12.09 8.20 -3.00
N PHE A 158 11.34 8.88 -3.89
CA PHE A 158 10.26 8.23 -4.63
C PHE A 158 10.76 7.06 -5.50
N ASP A 159 11.91 7.24 -6.17
CA ASP A 159 12.48 6.19 -7.01
C ASP A 159 13.01 5.03 -6.18
N TYR A 160 13.63 5.31 -5.03
CA TYR A 160 14.10 4.28 -4.11
C TYR A 160 12.93 3.45 -3.54
N ASP A 161 11.86 4.12 -3.10
CA ASP A 161 10.67 3.44 -2.60
C ASP A 161 9.97 2.61 -3.70
N ILE A 162 9.92 3.12 -4.93
CA ILE A 162 9.36 2.39 -6.08
C ILE A 162 10.19 1.14 -6.36
N GLU A 163 11.54 1.23 -6.35
CA GLU A 163 12.45 0.10 -6.52
C GLU A 163 12.23 -0.93 -5.38
N ASP A 164 12.16 -0.48 -4.13
CA ASP A 164 11.91 -1.34 -2.98
C ASP A 164 10.55 -2.05 -3.09
N PHE A 165 9.48 -1.35 -3.45
CA PHE A 165 8.17 -1.99 -3.61
C PHE A 165 8.13 -2.99 -4.77
N GLN A 166 8.88 -2.76 -5.85
CA GLN A 166 9.02 -3.74 -6.93
C GLN A 166 9.75 -4.99 -6.46
N ASN A 167 10.79 -4.86 -5.65
CA ASN A 167 11.52 -5.98 -5.04
C ASN A 167 10.63 -6.76 -4.06
N GLU A 168 9.80 -6.07 -3.26
CA GLU A 168 8.81 -6.71 -2.39
C GLU A 168 7.75 -7.47 -3.19
N ILE A 169 7.23 -6.89 -4.27
CA ILE A 169 6.29 -7.54 -5.17
C ILE A 169 6.89 -8.83 -5.73
N LEU A 170 8.15 -8.79 -6.19
CA LEU A 170 8.84 -9.97 -6.69
C LEU A 170 9.01 -11.04 -5.60
N LEU A 171 9.43 -10.63 -4.39
CA LEU A 171 9.58 -11.54 -3.25
C LEU A 171 8.28 -12.30 -2.93
N HIS A 172 7.18 -11.57 -2.77
CA HIS A 172 5.91 -12.17 -2.40
C HIS A 172 5.28 -12.97 -3.54
N LYS A 173 5.48 -12.53 -4.79
CA LYS A 173 5.10 -13.29 -5.99
C LYS A 173 5.82 -14.64 -6.02
N THR A 174 7.15 -14.67 -5.87
CA THR A 174 7.96 -15.88 -5.81
C THR A 174 7.53 -16.79 -4.65
N ALA A 175 7.23 -16.22 -3.48
CA ALA A 175 6.75 -16.99 -2.33
C ALA A 175 5.42 -17.74 -2.63
N ILE A 176 4.53 -17.15 -3.44
CA ILE A 176 3.29 -17.80 -3.89
C ILE A 176 3.59 -18.90 -4.90
N GLU A 177 4.43 -18.62 -5.91
CA GLU A 177 4.77 -19.53 -7.00
C GLU A 177 5.50 -20.79 -6.50
N ASP A 178 6.44 -20.60 -5.59
CA ASP A 178 7.27 -21.66 -5.00
C ASP A 178 6.63 -22.32 -3.76
N ASN A 179 5.44 -21.86 -3.35
CA ASN A 179 4.75 -22.31 -2.14
C ASN A 179 5.66 -22.30 -0.89
N LEU A 180 6.41 -21.19 -0.72
CA LEU A 180 7.35 -21.04 0.39
C LEU A 180 6.61 -21.06 1.74
N LYS A 181 7.20 -21.78 2.70
CA LYS A 181 6.66 -21.91 4.06
C LYS A 181 7.55 -21.24 5.09
N GLY A 182 6.94 -20.77 6.17
CA GLY A 182 7.66 -20.21 7.31
C GLY A 182 8.28 -18.84 7.06
N ALA A 183 7.88 -18.13 5.98
CA ALA A 183 8.41 -16.80 5.64
C ALA A 183 7.82 -15.66 6.48
N TYR A 184 6.66 -15.88 7.07
CA TYR A 184 5.92 -14.86 7.81
C TYR A 184 5.85 -15.16 9.30
N GLN A 185 5.62 -14.10 10.06
CA GLN A 185 5.33 -14.16 11.49
C GLN A 185 4.00 -13.47 11.72
N ILE A 186 3.02 -14.22 12.22
CA ILE A 186 1.74 -13.68 12.68
C ILE A 186 1.94 -13.11 14.09
N ILE A 187 1.54 -11.86 14.28
CA ILE A 187 1.49 -11.19 15.58
C ILE A 187 0.12 -11.44 16.21
N PHE A 188 -0.93 -11.28 15.39
CA PHE A 188 -2.30 -11.37 15.83
C PHE A 188 -3.16 -12.00 14.74
N HIS A 189 -4.02 -12.93 15.09
CA HIS A 189 -5.07 -13.48 14.26
C HIS A 189 -6.27 -13.81 15.12
N GLU A 190 -7.40 -13.22 14.82
CA GLU A 190 -8.67 -13.47 15.53
C GLU A 190 -9.86 -13.40 14.58
N VAL A 191 -10.82 -14.27 14.81
CA VAL A 191 -12.13 -14.25 14.15
C VAL A 191 -13.15 -13.75 15.15
N LEU A 192 -13.49 -12.46 15.06
CA LEU A 192 -14.47 -11.83 15.92
C LEU A 192 -15.87 -12.42 15.67
N PRO A 193 -16.68 -12.65 16.72
CA PRO A 193 -18.01 -13.26 16.62
C PRO A 193 -19.08 -12.27 16.08
N TYR A 194 -18.68 -11.14 15.54
CA TYR A 194 -19.55 -10.11 14.98
C TYR A 194 -18.94 -9.48 13.75
N LYS A 195 -19.78 -8.87 12.93
CA LYS A 195 -19.37 -8.12 11.74
C LYS A 195 -19.02 -6.67 12.11
N THR A 196 -17.82 -6.21 11.74
CA THR A 196 -17.43 -4.79 11.87
C THR A 196 -17.99 -3.98 10.69
N PRO A 197 -18.31 -2.68 10.90
CA PRO A 197 -18.79 -1.80 9.83
C PRO A 197 -17.68 -1.27 8.92
N ILE A 198 -16.44 -1.62 9.19
CA ILE A 198 -15.26 -1.19 8.43
C ILE A 198 -14.51 -2.38 7.86
N ALA A 199 -13.95 -2.20 6.67
CA ALA A 199 -12.97 -3.11 6.07
C ALA A 199 -11.66 -2.36 5.86
N PHE A 200 -10.55 -3.00 6.17
CA PHE A 200 -9.21 -2.45 6.00
C PHE A 200 -8.25 -3.54 5.52
N GLN A 201 -7.38 -3.18 4.60
CA GLN A 201 -6.22 -3.98 4.24
C GLN A 201 -5.10 -3.03 3.79
N GLY A 202 -3.90 -3.23 4.34
CA GLY A 202 -2.77 -2.38 4.01
C GLY A 202 -1.52 -2.72 4.80
N SER A 203 -0.50 -1.91 4.60
CA SER A 203 0.76 -1.96 5.34
C SER A 203 0.87 -0.76 6.27
N LEU A 204 1.38 -0.99 7.47
CA LEU A 204 1.69 0.03 8.44
C LEU A 204 3.22 0.21 8.53
N THR A 205 3.65 1.46 8.59
CA THR A 205 5.04 1.84 8.88
C THR A 205 5.12 2.36 10.29
N LEU A 206 5.53 1.51 11.24
CA LEU A 206 5.73 1.92 12.62
C LEU A 206 7.07 2.62 12.75
N ILE A 207 7.09 3.84 13.30
CA ILE A 207 8.32 4.60 13.57
C ILE A 207 9.00 4.08 14.83
N ARG A 208 8.21 3.71 15.85
CA ARG A 208 8.68 3.15 17.12
C ARG A 208 7.84 1.94 17.49
N ASP A 209 8.41 1.06 18.29
CA ASP A 209 7.65 -0.05 18.91
C ASP A 209 6.92 0.44 20.19
N MET A 210 6.22 -0.48 20.87
CA MET A 210 5.46 -0.19 22.07
C MET A 210 6.34 0.24 23.27
N TYR A 211 7.64 -0.04 23.21
CA TYR A 211 8.61 0.36 24.24
C TYR A 211 9.36 1.65 23.89
N GLY A 212 9.03 2.27 22.71
CA GLY A 212 9.67 3.49 22.24
C GLY A 212 10.96 3.27 21.43
N TYR A 213 11.40 2.03 21.20
CA TYR A 213 12.58 1.76 20.37
C TYR A 213 12.31 2.07 18.89
N PRO A 214 13.29 2.64 18.18
CA PRO A 214 13.13 2.99 16.77
C PRO A 214 13.01 1.73 15.91
N VAL A 215 11.94 1.67 15.09
CA VAL A 215 11.69 0.63 14.09
C VAL A 215 12.07 1.12 12.70
N ASN A 216 11.51 2.25 12.27
CA ASN A 216 11.80 2.85 10.99
C ASN A 216 12.21 4.31 11.15
N ASP A 217 13.16 4.76 10.36
CA ASP A 217 13.51 6.18 10.21
C ASP A 217 12.90 6.71 8.91
N THR A 218 11.71 7.29 9.02
CA THR A 218 10.98 7.83 7.87
C THR A 218 11.53 9.16 7.36
N ASN A 219 12.46 9.78 8.09
CA ASN A 219 13.13 11.01 7.67
C ASN A 219 14.43 10.74 6.90
N ASN A 220 14.90 9.50 6.90
CA ASN A 220 16.08 9.10 6.15
C ASN A 220 15.68 8.71 4.72
N HIS A 221 15.92 9.60 3.77
CA HIS A 221 15.63 9.43 2.34
C HIS A 221 16.78 8.80 1.54
N SER A 222 17.72 8.12 2.21
CA SER A 222 18.82 7.44 1.52
C SER A 222 18.38 6.11 0.91
N LYS A 223 19.03 5.70 -0.19
CA LYS A 223 18.77 4.43 -0.89
C LYS A 223 18.89 3.20 0.04
N ASN A 224 19.70 3.27 1.09
CA ASN A 224 19.96 2.15 1.98
C ASN A 224 18.96 2.05 3.16
N ASN A 225 18.01 2.97 3.24
CA ASN A 225 17.00 2.98 4.30
C ASN A 225 15.75 2.21 3.89
N ARG A 226 15.83 0.88 3.92
CA ARG A 226 14.65 0.04 3.66
C ARG A 226 13.64 0.16 4.81
N ILE A 227 12.42 0.57 4.47
CA ILE A 227 11.31 0.68 5.40
C ILE A 227 10.68 -0.71 5.62
N GLN A 228 10.64 -1.17 6.87
CA GLN A 228 10.00 -2.42 7.25
C GLN A 228 8.49 -2.23 7.41
N LYS A 229 7.71 -3.21 6.99
CA LYS A 229 6.25 -3.13 6.93
C LYS A 229 5.58 -4.16 7.84
N LEU A 230 4.57 -3.70 8.56
CA LEU A 230 3.60 -4.54 9.26
C LEU A 230 2.32 -4.58 8.43
N HIS A 231 1.88 -5.77 8.05
CA HIS A 231 0.63 -5.94 7.31
C HIS A 231 -0.53 -6.08 8.29
N LEU A 232 -1.62 -5.37 8.01
CA LEU A 232 -2.86 -5.44 8.78
C LEU A 232 -4.04 -5.64 7.84
N ALA A 233 -4.96 -6.52 8.25
CA ALA A 233 -6.23 -6.75 7.57
C ALA A 233 -7.37 -6.84 8.58
N ILE A 234 -8.47 -6.15 8.30
CA ILE A 234 -9.77 -6.23 8.98
C ILE A 234 -10.77 -6.57 7.89
N LEU A 235 -11.23 -7.82 7.86
CA LEU A 235 -11.99 -8.38 6.75
C LEU A 235 -13.37 -8.85 7.24
N PRO A 236 -14.40 -8.00 7.13
CA PRO A 236 -15.77 -8.37 7.49
C PRO A 236 -16.29 -9.47 6.57
N LEU A 237 -16.79 -10.53 7.18
CA LEU A 237 -17.49 -11.64 6.56
C LEU A 237 -19.01 -11.48 6.76
N LYS A 238 -19.80 -12.50 6.45
CA LYS A 238 -21.26 -12.40 6.57
C LYS A 238 -21.71 -12.07 8.00
N GLU A 239 -21.22 -12.80 9.01
CA GLU A 239 -21.60 -12.67 10.42
C GLU A 239 -20.39 -12.37 11.35
N LYS A 240 -19.18 -12.47 10.84
CA LYS A 240 -17.95 -12.43 11.61
C LYS A 240 -16.98 -11.42 10.99
N THR A 241 -15.85 -11.17 11.65
CA THR A 241 -14.77 -10.36 11.07
C THR A 241 -13.44 -11.05 11.37
N THR A 242 -12.63 -11.28 10.35
CA THR A 242 -11.25 -11.71 10.53
C THR A 242 -10.36 -10.49 10.71
N VAL A 243 -9.58 -10.49 11.79
CA VAL A 243 -8.53 -9.49 12.05
C VAL A 243 -7.20 -10.20 12.06
N LEU A 244 -6.25 -9.67 11.29
CA LEU A 244 -4.95 -10.29 11.09
C LEU A 244 -3.87 -9.21 11.05
N ALA A 245 -2.79 -9.42 11.84
CA ALA A 245 -1.56 -8.63 11.77
C ALA A 245 -0.36 -9.55 11.64
N PHE A 246 0.51 -9.29 10.66
CA PHE A 246 1.67 -10.11 10.38
C PHE A 246 2.78 -9.32 9.70
N TYR A 247 4.00 -9.86 9.70
CA TYR A 247 5.14 -9.30 8.99
C TYR A 247 5.98 -10.40 8.33
N HIS A 248 6.75 -10.04 7.33
CA HIS A 248 7.74 -10.95 6.75
C HIS A 248 8.95 -11.07 7.69
N LYS A 249 9.46 -12.28 7.93
CA LYS A 249 10.54 -12.53 8.92
C LYS A 249 11.85 -11.77 8.67
N ARG A 250 12.07 -11.25 7.47
CA ARG A 250 13.20 -10.34 7.21
C ARG A 250 13.02 -8.96 7.85
N ASP A 251 11.80 -8.59 8.23
CA ASP A 251 11.48 -7.34 8.94
C ASP A 251 11.70 -7.50 10.45
N ARG A 252 12.96 -7.77 10.80
CA ARG A 252 13.38 -8.27 12.12
C ARG A 252 13.09 -7.31 13.28
N LYS A 253 12.94 -6.02 13.01
CA LYS A 253 12.65 -5.02 14.04
C LYS A 253 11.27 -5.19 14.66
N TYR A 254 10.36 -5.90 13.98
CA TYR A 254 9.04 -6.24 14.53
C TYR A 254 9.02 -7.43 15.49
N LYS A 255 10.14 -8.09 15.75
CA LYS A 255 10.21 -9.21 16.70
C LYS A 255 9.77 -8.81 18.11
N SER A 256 10.04 -7.57 18.53
CA SER A 256 9.64 -7.04 19.83
C SER A 256 8.13 -6.92 20.04
N LEU A 257 7.33 -6.96 18.95
CA LEU A 257 5.87 -6.91 19.06
C LEU A 257 5.24 -8.26 19.48
N LYS A 258 6.03 -9.30 19.61
CA LYS A 258 5.57 -10.66 19.92
C LYS A 258 5.69 -11.02 21.42
N SER A 259 6.13 -10.10 22.27
CA SER A 259 6.29 -10.36 23.72
C SER A 259 4.96 -10.37 24.47
#